data_079384371a032f70b85e35b0746524c0
#
_entry.id   079384371a032f70b85e35b0746524c0
#
_cell.length_a   1.000
_cell.length_b   1.000
_cell.length_c   1.000
_cell.angle_alpha   90.00
_cell.angle_beta   90.00
_cell.angle_gamma   90.00
#
_symmetry.space_group_name_H-M   'P 1'
#
loop_
_entity.id
_entity.type
_entity.pdbx_description
1 polymer ?
#
loop_
_entity_poly.entity_id
_entity_poly.type
_entity_poly.pdbx_seq_one_letter_code
_entity_poly.pdbx_strand_id
1 'polypeptide(L)'
;PALSHLSLKASYSLTADRGPSYVTNSLAVIKASTPWRPTSGDTETGLKVSSLENAQLTYEKKHELNLGLDVGFVNNRINLAFDWYKRNNFDLIGTVTTQGIGGEISKYGNVAEMKSQGVELSLFTRNIERKDFKWQTNFIFAWMDNEVTKLKTMTRMIDYITGTGYSMEGTPRGSLFSLKFKGLNEMGIPTFLAADGSITSTNIQFQETVNMSNLVYEGPVDPTITGSLGNIFKWKGFTLNVFMTYSFGNVVRLDPIFSNGYSDLTAMPREFANRYLNPGDERRTNVPVIASTRQNNDISNLYVAYSAYNYSDVRVAKGDFIRMKEISLSYDFPQSVSSKLRMSGLSLKFQATNPFLIYSDKKLQGQDPEFFNTGGVAVPMPKQFTLTLRVSF
;
A
#
# COMPACT_ATOMS: atom_id res chain seq x y z
N PRO A 1 -1.19 38.23 23.51
CA PRO A 1 -1.34 37.19 24.54
C PRO A 1 -0.56 35.95 24.12
N ALA A 2 -0.01 35.19 25.10
CA ALA A 2 0.73 33.97 24.82
C ALA A 2 -0.19 32.91 24.14
N LEU A 3 -1.41 32.76 24.63
CA LEU A 3 -2.48 31.95 24.06
C LEU A 3 -3.42 32.85 23.25
N SER A 4 -3.57 32.58 21.95
CA SER A 4 -4.39 33.36 21.03
C SER A 4 -5.74 32.70 20.77
N HIS A 5 -5.77 31.38 20.74
CA HIS A 5 -6.94 30.56 20.50
C HIS A 5 -6.79 29.20 21.15
N LEU A 6 -7.89 28.67 21.70
CA LEU A 6 -7.96 27.30 22.24
C LEU A 6 -9.36 26.75 21.96
N SER A 7 -9.45 25.62 21.30
CA SER A 7 -10.69 24.87 21.07
C SER A 7 -10.45 23.40 21.40
N LEU A 8 -11.32 22.82 22.20
CA LEU A 8 -11.37 21.40 22.50
C LEU A 8 -12.61 20.81 21.82
N LYS A 9 -12.45 19.68 21.19
CA LYS A 9 -13.52 18.98 20.45
C LYS A 9 -13.57 17.54 20.95
N ALA A 10 -14.77 17.05 21.18
CA ALA A 10 -15.01 15.65 21.47
C ALA A 10 -16.25 15.21 20.75
N SER A 11 -16.19 14.10 20.05
CA SER A 11 -17.35 13.50 19.40
C SER A 11 -17.34 11.99 19.52
N TYR A 12 -18.52 11.42 19.70
CA TYR A 12 -18.75 9.99 19.65
C TYR A 12 -19.87 9.71 18.67
N SER A 13 -19.64 8.79 17.74
CA SER A 13 -20.61 8.45 16.71
C SER A 13 -20.82 6.93 16.60
N LEU A 14 -22.06 6.56 16.33
CA LEU A 14 -22.47 5.23 15.92
C LEU A 14 -22.98 5.33 14.49
N THR A 15 -22.37 4.61 13.58
CA THR A 15 -22.81 4.54 12.18
C THR A 15 -23.07 3.10 11.78
N ALA A 16 -24.05 2.90 10.90
CA ALA A 16 -24.35 1.61 10.32
C ALA A 16 -24.33 1.75 8.79
N ASP A 17 -23.69 0.78 8.13
CA ASP A 17 -23.63 0.67 6.69
C ASP A 17 -24.18 -0.71 6.26
N ARG A 18 -25.04 -0.72 5.27
CA ARG A 18 -25.59 -1.97 4.76
C ARG A 18 -24.71 -2.68 3.74
N GLY A 19 -23.55 -2.11 3.45
CA GLY A 19 -22.67 -2.60 2.41
C GLY A 19 -23.15 -2.31 0.97
N PRO A 20 -22.44 -2.82 -0.04
CA PRO A 20 -22.79 -2.64 -1.44
C PRO A 20 -24.16 -3.23 -1.78
N SER A 21 -24.87 -2.62 -2.72
CA SER A 21 -26.25 -3.04 -3.10
C SER A 21 -26.37 -4.49 -3.56
N TYR A 22 -25.32 -5.06 -4.15
CA TYR A 22 -25.31 -6.46 -4.60
C TYR A 22 -25.17 -7.48 -3.45
N VAL A 23 -24.81 -7.03 -2.25
CA VAL A 23 -24.67 -7.86 -1.05
C VAL A 23 -25.97 -7.94 -0.25
N THR A 24 -26.88 -6.99 -0.45
CA THR A 24 -28.04 -6.74 0.44
C THR A 24 -29.27 -7.61 0.16
N ASN A 25 -29.17 -8.59 -0.74
CA ASN A 25 -30.30 -9.51 -0.97
C ASN A 25 -30.33 -10.59 0.13
N SER A 26 -31.29 -10.48 1.04
CA SER A 26 -31.57 -11.51 2.04
C SER A 26 -32.30 -12.72 1.47
N LEU A 27 -32.91 -12.59 0.28
CA LEU A 27 -33.70 -13.63 -0.38
C LEU A 27 -32.87 -14.42 -1.40
N ALA A 28 -33.23 -15.66 -1.63
CA ALA A 28 -32.66 -16.48 -2.69
C ALA A 28 -32.91 -15.86 -4.07
N VAL A 29 -31.87 -15.77 -4.89
CA VAL A 29 -31.95 -15.29 -6.26
C VAL A 29 -31.90 -16.46 -7.24
N ILE A 30 -32.95 -16.60 -8.04
CA ILE A 30 -33.05 -17.62 -9.08
C ILE A 30 -32.88 -16.94 -10.44
N LYS A 31 -32.01 -17.47 -11.28
CA LYS A 31 -31.74 -16.99 -12.63
C LYS A 31 -31.99 -18.10 -13.67
N ALA A 32 -32.46 -17.68 -14.85
CA ALA A 32 -32.47 -18.57 -16.00
C ALA A 32 -31.02 -18.89 -16.41
N SER A 33 -30.76 -20.15 -16.72
CA SER A 33 -29.44 -20.65 -17.13
C SER A 33 -29.63 -21.71 -18.20
N THR A 34 -28.80 -21.67 -19.23
CA THR A 34 -28.72 -22.75 -20.23
C THR A 34 -27.58 -23.68 -19.80
N PRO A 35 -27.88 -24.87 -19.23
CA PRO A 35 -26.85 -25.81 -18.83
C PRO A 35 -26.07 -26.31 -20.04
N TRP A 36 -24.74 -26.51 -19.87
CA TRP A 36 -23.92 -27.14 -20.90
C TRP A 36 -24.34 -28.59 -21.13
N ARG A 37 -24.51 -28.95 -22.42
CA ARG A 37 -24.76 -30.33 -22.82
C ARG A 37 -23.73 -30.75 -23.90
N PRO A 38 -23.30 -32.02 -23.90
CA PRO A 38 -22.29 -32.49 -24.87
C PRO A 38 -22.80 -32.55 -26.31
N THR A 39 -24.11 -32.51 -26.52
CA THR A 39 -24.74 -32.50 -27.88
C THR A 39 -25.39 -31.14 -28.11
N SER A 40 -25.01 -30.49 -29.20
CA SER A 40 -25.34 -29.10 -29.52
C SER A 40 -26.74 -28.85 -30.13
N GLY A 41 -27.64 -29.85 -30.11
CA GLY A 41 -28.91 -29.75 -30.81
C GLY A 41 -30.05 -29.06 -30.04
N ASP A 42 -30.13 -29.24 -28.74
CA ASP A 42 -31.29 -28.78 -27.96
C ASP A 42 -30.82 -28.01 -26.71
N THR A 43 -30.92 -26.69 -26.77
CA THR A 43 -30.72 -25.82 -25.62
C THR A 43 -32.01 -25.73 -24.79
N GLU A 44 -32.09 -26.47 -23.71
CA GLU A 44 -33.15 -26.29 -22.72
C GLU A 44 -32.76 -25.20 -21.72
N THR A 45 -33.66 -24.27 -21.49
CA THR A 45 -33.49 -23.27 -20.41
C THR A 45 -33.90 -23.87 -19.09
N GLY A 46 -32.97 -23.90 -18.14
CA GLY A 46 -33.22 -24.30 -16.75
C GLY A 46 -33.23 -23.12 -15.81
N LEU A 47 -33.63 -23.34 -14.57
CA LEU A 47 -33.51 -22.39 -13.48
C LEU A 47 -32.32 -22.80 -12.58
N LYS A 48 -31.46 -21.84 -12.28
CA LYS A 48 -30.33 -22.03 -11.37
C LYS A 48 -30.47 -21.06 -10.19
N VAL A 49 -30.28 -21.58 -8.97
CA VAL A 49 -30.10 -20.72 -7.80
C VAL A 49 -28.77 -19.98 -7.98
N SER A 50 -28.83 -18.67 -8.08
CA SER A 50 -27.66 -17.78 -8.25
C SER A 50 -27.10 -17.31 -6.91
N SER A 51 -27.98 -17.18 -5.91
CA SER A 51 -27.58 -16.85 -4.56
C SER A 51 -28.56 -17.50 -3.58
N LEU A 52 -28.04 -18.11 -2.53
CA LEU A 52 -28.84 -18.68 -1.45
C LEU A 52 -29.38 -17.56 -0.54
N GLU A 53 -30.46 -17.89 0.18
CA GLU A 53 -30.97 -17.01 1.22
C GLU A 53 -29.89 -16.70 2.27
N ASN A 54 -29.84 -15.45 2.73
CA ASN A 54 -28.91 -14.99 3.77
C ASN A 54 -29.61 -14.16 4.84
N ALA A 55 -30.48 -14.81 5.60
CA ALA A 55 -31.25 -14.18 6.68
C ALA A 55 -30.37 -13.67 7.85
N GLN A 56 -29.10 -14.10 7.92
CA GLN A 56 -28.18 -13.71 8.99
C GLN A 56 -27.38 -12.45 8.68
N LEU A 57 -27.51 -11.91 7.45
CA LEU A 57 -26.79 -10.70 7.06
C LEU A 57 -27.33 -9.50 7.82
N THR A 58 -26.43 -8.77 8.50
CA THR A 58 -26.75 -7.53 9.22
C THR A 58 -25.86 -6.39 8.74
N TYR A 59 -26.18 -5.16 9.16
CA TYR A 59 -25.40 -3.98 8.86
C TYR A 59 -24.01 -4.03 9.47
N GLU A 60 -23.02 -3.51 8.75
CA GLU A 60 -21.74 -3.15 9.34
C GLU A 60 -21.93 -2.00 10.34
N LYS A 61 -21.29 -2.08 11.49
CA LYS A 61 -21.43 -1.11 12.58
C LYS A 61 -20.06 -0.50 12.87
N LYS A 62 -20.03 0.80 13.04
CA LYS A 62 -18.82 1.51 13.44
C LYS A 62 -19.10 2.40 14.66
N HIS A 63 -18.31 2.20 15.70
CA HIS A 63 -18.22 3.08 16.86
C HIS A 63 -16.96 3.90 16.74
N GLU A 64 -17.06 5.20 16.81
CA GLU A 64 -15.93 6.12 16.64
C GLU A 64 -15.93 7.19 17.73
N LEU A 65 -14.80 7.31 18.44
CA LEU A 65 -14.49 8.38 19.37
C LEU A 65 -13.40 9.25 18.75
N ASN A 66 -13.65 10.55 18.64
CA ASN A 66 -12.67 11.54 18.23
C ASN A 66 -12.46 12.59 19.32
N LEU A 67 -11.21 12.93 19.59
CA LEU A 67 -10.80 14.01 20.50
C LEU A 67 -9.87 14.95 19.72
N GLY A 68 -10.22 16.22 19.67
CA GLY A 68 -9.47 17.23 18.92
C GLY A 68 -9.08 18.42 19.78
N LEU A 69 -7.93 18.99 19.47
CA LEU A 69 -7.38 20.20 20.10
C LEU A 69 -6.88 21.13 18.99
N ASP A 70 -7.45 22.35 18.93
CA ASP A 70 -6.90 23.43 18.12
C ASP A 70 -6.36 24.52 19.05
N VAL A 71 -5.10 24.90 18.87
CA VAL A 71 -4.47 25.92 19.68
C VAL A 71 -3.61 26.86 18.85
N GLY A 72 -3.75 28.16 19.14
CA GLY A 72 -2.94 29.22 18.56
C GLY A 72 -2.13 29.95 19.62
N PHE A 73 -0.86 30.16 19.38
CA PHE A 73 0.05 30.87 20.27
C PHE A 73 0.64 32.11 19.58
N VAL A 74 1.04 33.08 20.41
CA VAL A 74 1.81 34.27 20.02
C VAL A 74 1.15 35.01 18.85
N ASN A 75 -0.10 35.46 19.04
CA ASN A 75 -0.92 36.10 18.00
C ASN A 75 -1.06 35.25 16.72
N ASN A 76 -1.34 33.95 16.90
CA ASN A 76 -1.47 32.95 15.83
C ASN A 76 -0.20 32.78 14.96
N ARG A 77 0.98 33.06 15.52
CA ARG A 77 2.23 32.73 14.86
C ARG A 77 2.52 31.24 14.83
N ILE A 78 2.04 30.52 15.83
CA ILE A 78 2.10 29.07 15.93
C ILE A 78 0.65 28.59 16.04
N ASN A 79 0.19 27.79 15.09
CA ASN A 79 -1.12 27.16 15.10
C ASN A 79 -0.92 25.65 15.04
N LEU A 80 -1.51 24.95 15.99
CA LEU A 80 -1.45 23.51 16.12
C LEU A 80 -2.88 22.97 16.12
N ALA A 81 -3.15 22.01 15.24
CA ALA A 81 -4.32 21.15 15.31
C ALA A 81 -3.84 19.72 15.59
N PHE A 82 -4.44 19.09 16.59
CA PHE A 82 -4.16 17.73 17.00
C PHE A 82 -5.47 16.99 17.12
N ASP A 83 -5.60 15.84 16.48
CA ASP A 83 -6.75 14.96 16.54
C ASP A 83 -6.29 13.54 16.89
N TRP A 84 -6.97 12.90 17.81
CA TRP A 84 -6.85 11.50 18.13
C TRP A 84 -8.20 10.82 17.94
N TYR A 85 -8.18 9.64 17.30
CA TYR A 85 -9.37 8.86 17.11
C TYR A 85 -9.18 7.40 17.48
N LYS A 86 -10.29 6.76 17.88
CA LYS A 86 -10.39 5.31 18.06
C LYS A 86 -11.68 4.81 17.44
N ARG A 87 -11.58 3.78 16.60
CA ARG A 87 -12.69 3.16 15.88
C ARG A 87 -12.75 1.68 16.17
N ASN A 88 -13.95 1.16 16.39
CA ASN A 88 -14.23 -0.26 16.42
C ASN A 88 -15.29 -0.56 15.37
N ASN A 89 -14.97 -1.44 14.43
CA ASN A 89 -15.85 -1.87 13.36
C ASN A 89 -16.29 -3.29 13.65
N PHE A 90 -17.59 -3.53 13.63
CA PHE A 90 -18.21 -4.81 13.93
C PHE A 90 -19.04 -5.27 12.73
N ASP A 91 -19.22 -6.58 12.63
CA ASP A 91 -20.07 -7.21 11.64
C ASP A 91 -19.68 -6.84 10.19
N LEU A 92 -18.37 -6.65 9.92
CA LEU A 92 -17.89 -6.34 8.59
C LEU A 92 -18.25 -7.45 7.61
N ILE A 93 -18.76 -7.04 6.45
CA ILE A 93 -19.25 -7.94 5.42
C ILE A 93 -18.09 -8.40 4.55
N GLY A 94 -17.97 -9.70 4.39
CA GLY A 94 -16.97 -10.33 3.53
C GLY A 94 -17.48 -11.61 2.91
N THR A 95 -16.68 -12.23 2.06
CA THR A 95 -17.00 -13.49 1.40
C THR A 95 -16.72 -14.67 2.33
N VAL A 96 -17.69 -15.55 2.49
CA VAL A 96 -17.57 -16.84 3.18
C VAL A 96 -17.59 -17.96 2.17
N THR A 97 -16.62 -18.85 2.22
CA THR A 97 -16.64 -20.10 1.45
C THR A 97 -17.67 -21.05 2.05
N THR A 98 -18.54 -21.60 1.23
CA THR A 98 -19.55 -22.57 1.59
C THR A 98 -19.12 -23.97 1.17
N GLN A 99 -19.83 -24.99 1.65
CA GLN A 99 -19.57 -26.39 1.26
C GLN A 99 -20.02 -26.72 -0.18
N GLY A 100 -20.56 -25.75 -0.92
CA GLY A 100 -21.08 -25.97 -2.28
C GLY A 100 -22.42 -26.69 -2.36
N ILE A 101 -23.00 -27.09 -1.24
CA ILE A 101 -24.34 -27.70 -1.18
C ILE A 101 -25.37 -26.63 -1.57
N GLY A 102 -26.21 -26.93 -2.55
CA GLY A 102 -27.14 -25.95 -3.14
C GLY A 102 -26.56 -25.14 -4.31
N GLY A 103 -25.32 -25.43 -4.75
CA GLY A 103 -24.71 -24.84 -5.93
C GLY A 103 -23.98 -23.51 -5.72
N GLU A 104 -23.89 -23.02 -4.50
CA GLU A 104 -23.15 -21.80 -4.14
C GLU A 104 -21.89 -22.17 -3.36
N ILE A 105 -20.73 -21.81 -3.89
CA ILE A 105 -19.40 -22.07 -3.28
C ILE A 105 -18.92 -20.93 -2.39
N SER A 106 -19.57 -19.78 -2.47
CA SER A 106 -19.30 -18.63 -1.62
C SER A 106 -20.54 -17.78 -1.43
N LYS A 107 -20.69 -17.17 -0.27
CA LYS A 107 -21.73 -16.18 0.03
C LYS A 107 -21.16 -15.01 0.82
N TYR A 108 -21.87 -13.89 0.85
CA TYR A 108 -21.53 -12.77 1.73
C TYR A 108 -22.06 -13.02 3.14
N GLY A 109 -21.30 -12.59 4.14
CA GLY A 109 -21.70 -12.71 5.55
C GLY A 109 -20.95 -11.71 6.41
N ASN A 110 -21.40 -11.53 7.63
CA ASN A 110 -20.70 -10.71 8.64
C ASN A 110 -19.59 -11.55 9.26
N VAL A 111 -18.36 -11.39 8.77
CA VAL A 111 -17.25 -12.31 9.02
C VAL A 111 -16.09 -11.70 9.77
N ALA A 112 -16.02 -10.38 9.86
CA ALA A 112 -14.85 -9.73 10.42
C ALA A 112 -15.21 -8.62 11.42
N GLU A 113 -14.28 -8.38 12.33
CA GLU A 113 -14.26 -7.25 13.23
C GLU A 113 -12.86 -6.62 13.18
N MET A 114 -12.78 -5.30 13.31
CA MET A 114 -11.53 -4.57 13.24
C MET A 114 -11.54 -3.40 14.21
N LYS A 115 -10.42 -3.13 14.84
CA LYS A 115 -10.17 -1.89 15.59
C LYS A 115 -9.14 -1.06 14.85
N SER A 116 -9.24 0.26 14.98
CA SER A 116 -8.22 1.19 14.51
C SER A 116 -8.12 2.40 15.42
N GLN A 117 -6.93 2.98 15.46
CA GLN A 117 -6.66 4.21 16.19
C GLN A 117 -5.63 5.02 15.43
N GLY A 118 -5.63 6.33 15.66
CA GLY A 118 -4.64 7.17 15.01
C GLY A 118 -4.53 8.53 15.64
N VAL A 119 -3.49 9.22 15.23
CA VAL A 119 -3.16 10.60 15.61
C VAL A 119 -2.90 11.38 14.35
N GLU A 120 -3.49 12.56 14.26
CA GLU A 120 -3.25 13.54 13.21
C GLU A 120 -2.76 14.85 13.83
N LEU A 121 -1.69 15.40 13.29
CA LEU A 121 -1.09 16.64 13.74
C LEU A 121 -0.87 17.57 12.54
N SER A 122 -1.37 18.80 12.65
CA SER A 122 -1.07 19.88 11.71
C SER A 122 -0.46 21.06 12.46
N LEU A 123 0.73 21.45 12.07
CA LEU A 123 1.47 22.55 12.65
C LEU A 123 1.80 23.59 11.56
N PHE A 124 1.28 24.79 11.75
CA PHE A 124 1.65 25.94 10.94
C PHE A 124 2.39 26.96 11.81
N THR A 125 3.56 27.43 11.34
CA THR A 125 4.35 28.43 12.06
C THR A 125 4.80 29.56 11.15
N ARG A 126 4.74 30.79 11.66
CA ARG A 126 5.43 31.96 11.10
C ARG A 126 6.72 32.16 11.86
N ASN A 127 7.80 31.51 11.41
CA ASN A 127 9.08 31.49 12.14
C ASN A 127 9.72 32.88 12.21
N ILE A 128 9.75 33.56 11.06
CA ILE A 128 10.27 34.93 10.94
C ILE A 128 9.28 35.76 10.14
N GLU A 129 8.96 36.95 10.65
CA GLU A 129 8.10 37.91 9.98
C GLU A 129 8.73 39.31 10.12
N ARG A 130 9.64 39.64 9.17
CA ARG A 130 10.27 40.95 9.05
C ARG A 130 9.84 41.60 7.75
N LYS A 131 10.09 42.90 7.62
CA LYS A 131 9.72 43.69 6.41
C LYS A 131 10.23 43.06 5.11
N ASP A 132 11.51 42.67 5.08
CA ASP A 132 12.15 42.15 3.88
C ASP A 132 12.34 40.65 3.86
N PHE A 133 12.07 39.95 4.96
CA PHE A 133 12.21 38.50 5.07
C PHE A 133 11.11 37.86 5.89
N LYS A 134 10.43 36.85 5.28
CA LYS A 134 9.43 36.03 5.96
C LYS A 134 9.76 34.57 5.75
N TRP A 135 9.61 33.78 6.80
CA TRP A 135 9.75 32.33 6.76
C TRP A 135 8.57 31.68 7.48
N GLN A 136 7.89 30.77 6.77
CA GLN A 136 6.76 30.00 7.26
C GLN A 136 7.04 28.51 7.08
N THR A 137 6.59 27.70 8.03
CA THR A 137 6.66 26.25 7.96
C THR A 137 5.26 25.66 8.14
N ASN A 138 4.95 24.66 7.33
CA ASN A 138 3.78 23.80 7.49
C ASN A 138 4.25 22.37 7.64
N PHE A 139 3.85 21.72 8.74
CA PHE A 139 4.18 20.33 9.03
C PHE A 139 2.89 19.56 9.28
N ILE A 140 2.72 18.44 8.59
CA ILE A 140 1.61 17.51 8.76
C ILE A 140 2.20 16.15 9.12
N PHE A 141 1.63 15.53 10.12
CA PHE A 141 1.96 14.18 10.57
C PHE A 141 0.67 13.43 10.83
N ALA A 142 0.59 12.21 10.32
CA ALA A 142 -0.47 11.28 10.64
C ALA A 142 0.16 9.92 10.98
N TRP A 143 -0.32 9.32 12.05
CA TRP A 143 -0.02 7.94 12.42
C TRP A 143 -1.32 7.18 12.60
N MET A 144 -1.39 5.98 12.05
CA MET A 144 -2.52 5.08 12.23
C MET A 144 -2.05 3.66 12.53
N ASP A 145 -2.82 2.97 13.34
CA ASP A 145 -2.69 1.56 13.64
C ASP A 145 -4.06 0.90 13.50
N ASN A 146 -4.09 -0.30 12.93
CA ASN A 146 -5.31 -1.08 12.80
C ASN A 146 -5.01 -2.57 13.01
N GLU A 147 -6.00 -3.32 13.47
CA GLU A 147 -5.90 -4.75 13.71
C GLU A 147 -7.23 -5.42 13.41
N VAL A 148 -7.17 -6.51 12.68
CA VAL A 148 -8.30 -7.43 12.49
C VAL A 148 -8.46 -8.25 13.78
N THR A 149 -9.52 -7.99 14.54
CA THR A 149 -9.74 -8.63 15.84
C THR A 149 -10.49 -9.95 15.74
N LYS A 150 -11.18 -10.16 14.59
CA LYS A 150 -11.90 -11.39 14.31
C LYS A 150 -12.04 -11.58 12.80
N LEU A 151 -11.81 -12.80 12.34
CA LEU A 151 -11.94 -13.13 10.93
C LEU A 151 -12.40 -14.59 10.77
N LYS A 152 -13.60 -14.77 10.26
CA LYS A 152 -14.21 -16.09 10.05
C LYS A 152 -14.11 -16.52 8.59
N THR A 153 -12.91 -16.75 8.11
CA THR A 153 -12.66 -17.24 6.75
C THR A 153 -11.67 -18.41 6.80
N MET A 154 -11.86 -19.41 5.94
CA MET A 154 -10.83 -20.43 5.70
C MET A 154 -9.94 -19.93 4.57
N THR A 155 -8.68 -19.71 4.86
CA THR A 155 -7.70 -19.14 3.93
C THR A 155 -6.55 -20.12 3.75
N ARG A 156 -6.14 -20.35 2.50
CA ARG A 156 -4.99 -21.20 2.18
C ARG A 156 -3.70 -20.42 2.28
N MET A 157 -2.59 -21.09 2.50
CA MET A 157 -1.26 -20.47 2.51
C MET A 157 -1.01 -19.62 1.25
N ILE A 158 -1.39 -20.14 0.07
CA ILE A 158 -1.20 -19.42 -1.19
C ILE A 158 -1.92 -18.07 -1.22
N ASP A 159 -3.10 -17.97 -0.61
CA ASP A 159 -3.88 -16.74 -0.59
C ASP A 159 -3.20 -15.64 0.25
N TYR A 160 -2.46 -16.04 1.32
CA TYR A 160 -1.66 -15.10 2.13
C TYR A 160 -0.43 -14.57 1.42
N ILE A 161 0.25 -15.41 0.62
CA ILE A 161 1.57 -15.05 0.05
C ILE A 161 1.50 -14.44 -1.34
N THR A 162 0.46 -14.73 -2.15
CA THR A 162 0.39 -14.30 -3.57
C THR A 162 -0.28 -12.95 -3.78
N GLY A 163 -1.05 -12.47 -2.82
CA GLY A 163 -1.78 -11.20 -2.95
C GLY A 163 -0.90 -9.97 -2.76
N THR A 164 -1.52 -8.82 -3.01
CA THR A 164 -0.95 -7.50 -2.70
C THR A 164 -1.17 -7.09 -1.24
N GLY A 165 -1.47 -8.04 -0.38
CA GLY A 165 -1.79 -7.94 1.03
C GLY A 165 -3.05 -8.72 1.37
N TYR A 166 -3.01 -9.46 2.46
CA TYR A 166 -4.12 -10.26 2.96
C TYR A 166 -4.40 -9.93 4.43
N SER A 167 -5.57 -10.30 4.94
CA SER A 167 -5.93 -10.06 6.34
C SER A 167 -5.87 -11.35 7.14
N MET A 168 -5.21 -11.31 8.29
CA MET A 168 -5.15 -12.39 9.27
C MET A 168 -5.57 -11.82 10.63
N GLU A 169 -6.27 -12.62 11.44
CA GLU A 169 -6.62 -12.24 12.81
C GLU A 169 -5.35 -11.91 13.62
N GLY A 170 -5.38 -10.81 14.36
CA GLY A 170 -4.23 -10.29 15.10
C GLY A 170 -3.24 -9.46 14.29
N THR A 171 -3.48 -9.23 13.00
CA THR A 171 -2.62 -8.39 12.14
C THR A 171 -3.38 -7.20 11.55
N PRO A 172 -2.68 -6.18 11.05
CA PRO A 172 -3.30 -5.11 10.28
C PRO A 172 -4.03 -5.64 9.04
N ARG A 173 -5.10 -4.95 8.66
CA ARG A 173 -5.75 -5.20 7.38
C ARG A 173 -4.75 -5.00 6.23
N GLY A 174 -4.73 -5.94 5.29
CA GLY A 174 -3.83 -5.84 4.15
C GLY A 174 -2.36 -6.00 4.54
N SER A 175 -2.04 -7.12 5.16
CA SER A 175 -0.68 -7.47 5.57
C SER A 175 0.01 -8.37 4.55
N LEU A 176 1.32 -8.21 4.36
CA LEU A 176 2.13 -9.15 3.58
C LEU A 176 2.63 -10.29 4.47
N PHE A 177 2.55 -11.49 3.90
CA PHE A 177 3.11 -12.71 4.49
C PHE A 177 4.04 -13.36 3.50
N SER A 178 5.08 -14.01 3.99
CA SER A 178 6.12 -14.64 3.18
C SER A 178 6.49 -16.00 3.70
N LEU A 179 7.08 -16.82 2.83
CA LEU A 179 7.74 -18.05 3.22
C LEU A 179 9.15 -17.73 3.75
N LYS A 180 9.56 -18.42 4.81
CA LYS A 180 10.88 -18.21 5.42
C LYS A 180 11.96 -18.84 4.56
N PHE A 181 12.73 -18.01 3.87
CA PHE A 181 13.89 -18.42 3.07
C PHE A 181 15.05 -18.86 3.98
N LYS A 182 15.75 -19.94 3.60
CA LYS A 182 16.87 -20.54 4.33
C LYS A 182 18.19 -20.57 3.55
N GLY A 183 18.24 -19.86 2.44
CA GLY A 183 19.42 -19.82 1.56
C GLY A 183 19.25 -20.68 0.32
N LEU A 184 20.32 -20.74 -0.45
CA LEU A 184 20.44 -21.62 -1.61
C LEU A 184 21.18 -22.89 -1.17
N ASN A 185 20.82 -24.02 -1.75
CA ASN A 185 21.62 -25.25 -1.61
C ASN A 185 22.88 -25.22 -2.53
N GLU A 186 23.71 -26.25 -2.47
CA GLU A 186 24.94 -26.36 -3.27
C GLU A 186 24.69 -26.35 -4.81
N MET A 187 23.45 -26.58 -5.25
CA MET A 187 23.04 -26.51 -6.65
C MET A 187 22.41 -25.14 -7.01
N GLY A 188 22.42 -24.19 -6.11
CA GLY A 188 21.80 -22.88 -6.30
C GLY A 188 20.26 -22.86 -6.24
N ILE A 189 19.64 -23.94 -5.75
CA ILE A 189 18.19 -24.06 -5.62
C ILE A 189 17.74 -23.45 -4.28
N PRO A 190 16.69 -22.63 -4.24
CA PRO A 190 16.22 -21.99 -3.02
C PRO A 190 15.65 -23.01 -2.02
N THR A 191 15.91 -22.78 -0.74
CA THR A 191 15.44 -23.61 0.38
C THR A 191 14.61 -22.80 1.35
N PHE A 192 13.65 -23.43 2.01
CA PHE A 192 12.67 -22.79 2.89
C PHE A 192 12.46 -23.59 4.16
N LEU A 193 11.96 -22.92 5.18
CA LEU A 193 11.47 -23.57 6.39
C LEU A 193 10.09 -24.18 6.09
N ALA A 194 9.94 -25.48 6.26
CA ALA A 194 8.64 -26.16 6.19
C ALA A 194 7.87 -26.01 7.51
N ALA A 195 6.57 -26.33 7.50
CA ALA A 195 5.71 -26.23 8.67
C ALA A 195 6.09 -27.19 9.82
N ASP A 196 6.79 -28.28 9.52
CA ASP A 196 7.35 -29.24 10.49
C ASP A 196 8.72 -28.82 11.05
N GLY A 197 9.26 -27.67 10.62
CA GLY A 197 10.57 -27.15 11.01
C GLY A 197 11.73 -27.68 10.18
N SER A 198 11.52 -28.58 9.23
CA SER A 198 12.56 -29.06 8.31
C SER A 198 12.93 -28.02 7.25
N ILE A 199 14.09 -28.18 6.61
CA ILE A 199 14.49 -27.35 5.46
C ILE A 199 14.18 -28.14 4.19
N THR A 200 13.41 -27.52 3.30
CA THR A 200 12.99 -28.13 2.04
C THR A 200 13.09 -27.15 0.87
N SER A 201 13.25 -27.70 -0.36
CA SER A 201 13.13 -26.92 -1.59
C SER A 201 11.75 -27.09 -2.24
N THR A 202 11.20 -28.29 -2.22
CA THR A 202 10.02 -28.65 -3.04
C THR A 202 8.79 -29.12 -2.26
N ASN A 203 8.97 -29.47 -0.98
CA ASN A 203 7.87 -29.92 -0.13
C ASN A 203 7.18 -28.73 0.59
N ILE A 204 6.54 -27.88 -0.19
CA ILE A 204 5.80 -26.72 0.30
C ILE A 204 4.33 -26.89 -0.06
N GLN A 205 3.48 -26.95 0.97
CA GLN A 205 2.04 -27.20 0.83
C GLN A 205 1.27 -25.90 0.66
N PHE A 206 1.28 -25.31 -0.53
CA PHE A 206 0.59 -24.05 -0.82
C PHE A 206 -0.94 -24.07 -0.53
N GLN A 207 -1.55 -25.24 -0.53
CA GLN A 207 -2.98 -25.42 -0.22
C GLN A 207 -3.27 -25.65 1.27
N GLU A 208 -2.24 -25.60 2.14
CA GLU A 208 -2.39 -25.75 3.58
C GLU A 208 -3.31 -24.66 4.16
N THR A 209 -4.17 -25.05 5.08
CA THR A 209 -5.17 -24.17 5.71
C THR A 209 -5.08 -24.15 7.24
N VAL A 210 -4.36 -25.07 7.85
CA VAL A 210 -4.32 -25.28 9.31
C VAL A 210 -2.95 -24.89 9.89
N ASN A 211 -1.87 -25.48 9.36
CA ASN A 211 -0.53 -25.27 9.88
C ASN A 211 0.22 -24.20 9.06
N MET A 212 0.16 -22.96 9.50
CA MET A 212 0.79 -21.80 8.89
C MET A 212 2.05 -21.33 9.64
N SER A 213 2.66 -22.20 10.46
CA SER A 213 3.80 -21.85 11.34
C SER A 213 5.05 -21.41 10.59
N ASN A 214 5.18 -21.72 9.30
CA ASN A 214 6.27 -21.31 8.43
C ASN A 214 6.03 -19.96 7.70
N LEU A 215 4.85 -19.34 7.89
CA LEU A 215 4.61 -17.99 7.39
C LEU A 215 5.29 -16.94 8.26
N VAL A 216 5.88 -15.96 7.60
CA VAL A 216 6.47 -14.78 8.23
C VAL A 216 5.54 -13.60 7.97
N TYR A 217 5.12 -12.93 9.03
CA TYR A 217 4.45 -11.64 8.94
C TYR A 217 5.50 -10.56 8.62
N GLU A 218 5.34 -9.87 7.51
CA GLU A 218 6.30 -8.86 7.03
C GLU A 218 5.90 -7.43 7.41
N GLY A 219 4.63 -7.17 7.56
CA GLY A 219 4.08 -5.87 7.87
C GLY A 219 2.87 -5.49 7.01
N PRO A 220 2.26 -4.33 7.28
CA PRO A 220 1.14 -3.82 6.50
C PRO A 220 1.59 -3.34 5.12
N VAL A 221 0.69 -3.42 4.13
CA VAL A 221 0.90 -2.83 2.79
C VAL A 221 0.60 -1.33 2.77
N ASP A 222 -0.26 -0.87 3.66
CA ASP A 222 -0.59 0.54 3.81
C ASP A 222 0.37 1.21 4.81
N PRO A 223 0.87 2.41 4.53
CA PRO A 223 1.78 3.09 5.44
C PRO A 223 1.08 3.46 6.75
N THR A 224 1.78 3.23 7.86
CA THR A 224 1.29 3.59 9.21
C THR A 224 1.62 5.02 9.60
N ILE A 225 2.62 5.64 8.97
CA ILE A 225 3.03 7.02 9.18
C ILE A 225 3.06 7.73 7.83
N THR A 226 2.35 8.85 7.73
CA THR A 226 2.37 9.71 6.54
C THR A 226 2.44 11.17 6.94
N GLY A 227 2.94 11.99 6.05
CA GLY A 227 2.92 13.42 6.30
C GLY A 227 3.68 14.25 5.28
N SER A 228 3.84 15.52 5.64
CA SER A 228 4.52 16.49 4.77
C SER A 228 5.22 17.58 5.56
N LEU A 229 6.24 18.17 4.95
CA LEU A 229 6.93 19.35 5.44
C LEU A 229 7.08 20.36 4.31
N GLY A 230 6.46 21.52 4.50
CA GLY A 230 6.55 22.66 3.59
C GLY A 230 7.25 23.84 4.25
N ASN A 231 8.13 24.50 3.50
CA ASN A 231 8.75 25.74 3.92
C ASN A 231 8.60 26.79 2.83
N ILE A 232 8.16 27.98 3.20
CA ILE A 232 8.06 29.13 2.30
C ILE A 232 8.95 30.25 2.83
N PHE A 233 9.90 30.68 2.00
CA PHE A 233 10.77 31.79 2.26
C PHE A 233 10.46 32.93 1.30
N LYS A 234 10.20 34.12 1.84
CA LYS A 234 9.99 35.33 1.05
C LYS A 234 11.10 36.35 1.34
N TRP A 235 11.72 36.85 0.32
CA TRP A 235 12.79 37.86 0.44
C TRP A 235 12.79 38.83 -0.75
N LYS A 236 12.46 40.11 -0.49
CA LYS A 236 12.56 41.20 -1.49
C LYS A 236 11.98 40.86 -2.88
N GLY A 237 10.76 40.33 -2.92
CA GLY A 237 10.11 39.93 -4.18
C GLY A 237 10.36 38.48 -4.57
N PHE A 238 11.38 37.81 -4.05
CA PHE A 238 11.56 36.37 -4.23
C PHE A 238 10.65 35.56 -3.27
N THR A 239 10.07 34.49 -3.79
CA THR A 239 9.40 33.47 -2.97
C THR A 239 9.93 32.11 -3.35
N LEU A 240 10.60 31.43 -2.39
CA LEU A 240 11.04 30.05 -2.51
C LEU A 240 10.07 29.18 -1.73
N ASN A 241 9.48 28.17 -2.38
CA ASN A 241 8.70 27.11 -1.75
C ASN A 241 9.43 25.78 -1.89
N VAL A 242 9.58 25.07 -0.79
CA VAL A 242 10.15 23.73 -0.72
C VAL A 242 9.13 22.84 -0.01
N PHE A 243 8.62 21.83 -0.70
CA PHE A 243 7.60 20.93 -0.17
C PHE A 243 8.00 19.48 -0.37
N MET A 244 8.01 18.72 0.73
CA MET A 244 8.33 17.31 0.74
C MET A 244 7.21 16.51 1.42
N THR A 245 7.08 15.26 1.02
CA THR A 245 6.18 14.26 1.64
C THR A 245 6.99 13.08 2.11
N TYR A 246 6.48 12.40 3.11
CA TYR A 246 7.07 11.16 3.62
C TYR A 246 5.98 10.12 3.92
N SER A 247 6.38 8.86 3.82
CA SER A 247 5.54 7.71 4.08
C SER A 247 6.42 6.60 4.66
N PHE A 248 6.00 5.99 5.77
CA PHE A 248 6.76 4.97 6.49
C PHE A 248 5.85 3.90 7.06
N GLY A 249 6.45 2.75 7.34
CA GLY A 249 5.84 1.67 8.11
C GLY A 249 5.05 0.69 7.26
N ASN A 250 5.18 0.73 5.93
CA ASN A 250 4.64 -0.27 5.04
C ASN A 250 5.73 -1.13 4.39
N VAL A 251 5.32 -2.26 3.86
CA VAL A 251 6.18 -3.17 3.11
C VAL A 251 5.63 -3.40 1.72
N VAL A 252 6.53 -3.70 0.79
CA VAL A 252 6.21 -4.00 -0.61
C VAL A 252 6.88 -5.29 -1.04
N ARG A 253 6.19 -6.09 -1.85
CA ARG A 253 6.79 -7.26 -2.47
C ARG A 253 7.49 -6.86 -3.74
N LEU A 254 8.76 -7.26 -3.87
CA LEU A 254 9.57 -7.04 -5.06
C LEU A 254 9.03 -7.85 -6.23
N ASP A 255 9.23 -7.36 -7.45
CA ASP A 255 8.84 -8.06 -8.67
C ASP A 255 9.46 -9.47 -8.72
N PRO A 256 8.76 -10.46 -9.28
CA PRO A 256 9.28 -11.80 -9.45
C PRO A 256 10.59 -11.82 -10.23
N ILE A 257 11.59 -12.57 -9.76
CA ILE A 257 12.81 -12.85 -10.54
C ILE A 257 12.62 -14.09 -11.40
N PHE A 258 11.90 -15.08 -10.86
CA PHE A 258 11.65 -16.33 -11.57
C PHE A 258 10.37 -16.24 -12.41
N SER A 259 10.45 -16.71 -13.66
CA SER A 259 9.30 -17.03 -14.50
C SER A 259 9.51 -18.41 -15.15
N ASN A 260 8.44 -19.08 -15.55
CA ASN A 260 8.48 -20.40 -16.17
C ASN A 260 9.22 -20.46 -17.52
N GLY A 261 9.65 -19.34 -18.05
CA GLY A 261 10.45 -19.25 -19.27
C GLY A 261 11.24 -17.95 -19.26
N TYR A 262 12.53 -18.07 -19.51
CA TYR A 262 13.41 -16.93 -19.77
C TYR A 262 13.52 -16.72 -21.26
N SER A 263 13.39 -15.48 -21.67
CA SER A 263 13.57 -15.03 -23.05
C SER A 263 14.51 -13.82 -23.04
N ASP A 264 15.37 -13.71 -24.02
CA ASP A 264 16.23 -12.54 -24.21
C ASP A 264 15.43 -11.22 -24.40
N LEU A 265 14.14 -11.36 -24.68
CA LEU A 265 13.21 -10.25 -24.83
C LEU A 265 12.52 -9.86 -23.51
N THR A 266 12.73 -10.62 -22.43
CA THR A 266 12.09 -10.37 -21.12
C THR A 266 13.01 -9.53 -20.26
N ALA A 267 12.53 -8.34 -19.84
CA ALA A 267 13.24 -7.53 -18.89
C ALA A 267 13.29 -8.23 -17.52
N MET A 268 14.47 -8.31 -16.93
CA MET A 268 14.70 -8.90 -15.60
C MET A 268 15.04 -7.82 -14.59
N PRO A 269 14.68 -8.00 -13.30
CA PRO A 269 15.16 -7.12 -12.24
C PRO A 269 16.69 -7.07 -12.21
N ARG A 270 17.26 -5.91 -11.90
CA ARG A 270 18.73 -5.70 -11.89
C ARG A 270 19.49 -6.70 -11.02
N GLU A 271 18.89 -7.14 -9.93
CA GLU A 271 19.48 -8.12 -9.00
C GLU A 271 19.70 -9.52 -9.64
N PHE A 272 19.02 -9.83 -10.75
CA PHE A 272 19.21 -11.07 -11.50
C PHE A 272 20.65 -11.22 -12.02
N ALA A 273 21.37 -10.12 -12.22
CA ALA A 273 22.79 -10.16 -12.58
C ALA A 273 23.64 -10.84 -11.50
N ASN A 274 23.20 -10.85 -10.25
CA ASN A 274 23.89 -11.44 -9.11
C ASN A 274 23.44 -12.88 -8.79
N ARG A 275 22.76 -13.55 -9.74
CA ARG A 275 22.29 -14.93 -9.53
C ARG A 275 23.42 -15.92 -9.30
N TYR A 276 23.12 -17.01 -8.66
CA TYR A 276 24.02 -18.16 -8.53
C TYR A 276 24.49 -18.65 -9.92
N LEU A 277 25.78 -18.81 -10.12
CA LEU A 277 26.39 -19.29 -11.36
C LEU A 277 27.30 -20.49 -11.13
N ASN A 278 28.07 -20.50 -10.04
CA ASN A 278 29.08 -21.52 -9.75
C ASN A 278 28.93 -22.06 -8.31
N PRO A 279 29.35 -23.31 -8.04
CA PRO A 279 29.42 -23.84 -6.67
C PRO A 279 30.20 -22.89 -5.75
N GLY A 280 29.62 -22.58 -4.58
CA GLY A 280 30.15 -21.61 -3.62
C GLY A 280 29.47 -20.27 -3.65
N ASP A 281 28.71 -19.94 -4.71
CA ASP A 281 27.97 -18.69 -4.82
C ASP A 281 26.76 -18.64 -3.84
N GLU A 282 26.27 -19.78 -3.32
CA GLU A 282 25.25 -19.86 -2.29
C GLU A 282 25.59 -19.07 -1.03
N ARG A 283 26.88 -18.77 -0.82
CA ARG A 283 27.39 -17.96 0.30
C ARG A 283 27.43 -16.47 0.01
N ARG A 284 27.21 -16.07 -1.25
CA ARG A 284 27.37 -14.68 -1.73
C ARG A 284 26.09 -14.06 -2.23
N THR A 285 25.16 -14.89 -2.70
CA THR A 285 23.90 -14.43 -3.26
C THR A 285 22.71 -15.21 -2.71
N ASN A 286 21.56 -14.54 -2.67
CA ASN A 286 20.27 -15.15 -2.41
C ASN A 286 19.45 -15.37 -3.70
N VAL A 287 19.98 -14.98 -4.86
CA VAL A 287 19.27 -15.11 -6.13
C VAL A 287 19.56 -16.50 -6.73
N PRO A 288 18.52 -17.32 -6.98
CA PRO A 288 18.70 -18.68 -7.43
C PRO A 288 19.38 -18.80 -8.79
N VAL A 289 19.90 -20.00 -9.06
CA VAL A 289 20.35 -20.39 -10.41
C VAL A 289 19.14 -20.44 -11.37
N ILE A 290 19.35 -20.22 -12.66
CA ILE A 290 18.37 -20.62 -13.68
C ILE A 290 18.41 -22.15 -13.78
N ALA A 291 17.29 -22.81 -13.45
CA ALA A 291 17.21 -24.25 -13.50
C ALA A 291 17.49 -24.76 -14.92
N SER A 292 18.44 -25.66 -15.05
CA SER A 292 18.72 -26.36 -16.31
C SER A 292 17.61 -27.38 -16.61
N THR A 293 17.47 -27.77 -17.87
CA THR A 293 16.55 -28.84 -18.28
C THR A 293 16.78 -30.12 -17.47
N ARG A 294 18.06 -30.47 -17.19
CA ARG A 294 18.40 -31.61 -16.39
C ARG A 294 17.87 -31.48 -14.96
N GLN A 295 18.10 -30.36 -14.29
CA GLN A 295 17.60 -30.13 -12.94
C GLN A 295 16.06 -30.21 -12.88
N ASN A 296 15.37 -29.66 -13.89
CA ASN A 296 13.92 -29.74 -14.00
C ASN A 296 13.40 -31.17 -14.19
N ASN A 297 14.18 -32.04 -14.84
CA ASN A 297 13.81 -33.44 -15.03
C ASN A 297 14.16 -34.31 -13.81
N ASP A 298 15.30 -34.03 -13.15
CA ASP A 298 15.81 -34.85 -12.05
C ASP A 298 15.16 -34.51 -10.70
N ILE A 299 14.65 -33.26 -10.54
CA ILE A 299 14.06 -32.77 -9.28
C ILE A 299 12.56 -32.58 -9.45
N SER A 300 11.80 -33.48 -8.83
CA SER A 300 10.33 -33.41 -8.86
C SER A 300 9.83 -32.10 -8.23
N ASN A 301 8.86 -31.44 -8.87
CA ASN A 301 8.24 -30.22 -8.37
C ASN A 301 9.21 -29.03 -8.17
N LEU A 302 10.30 -28.94 -8.95
CA LEU A 302 11.28 -27.86 -8.82
C LEU A 302 10.64 -26.46 -9.00
N TYR A 303 9.59 -26.34 -9.81
CA TYR A 303 8.84 -25.10 -9.97
C TYR A 303 8.26 -24.56 -8.65
N VAL A 304 7.98 -25.44 -7.68
CA VAL A 304 7.50 -25.04 -6.34
C VAL A 304 8.57 -24.22 -5.62
N ALA A 305 9.84 -24.63 -5.70
CA ALA A 305 10.93 -23.89 -5.08
C ALA A 305 11.07 -22.47 -5.64
N TYR A 306 10.97 -22.32 -6.96
CA TYR A 306 11.08 -20.99 -7.60
C TYR A 306 9.87 -20.13 -7.38
N SER A 307 8.67 -20.70 -7.37
CA SER A 307 7.45 -19.98 -6.99
C SER A 307 7.54 -19.50 -5.53
N ALA A 308 7.98 -20.37 -4.62
CA ALA A 308 8.18 -20.03 -3.22
C ALA A 308 9.22 -18.92 -3.03
N TYR A 309 10.28 -18.90 -3.86
CA TYR A 309 11.28 -17.85 -3.81
C TYR A 309 10.68 -16.46 -4.08
N ASN A 310 9.81 -16.34 -5.10
CA ASN A 310 9.14 -15.08 -5.41
C ASN A 310 8.26 -14.59 -4.25
N TYR A 311 7.79 -15.51 -3.39
CA TYR A 311 6.94 -15.21 -2.23
C TYR A 311 7.65 -15.33 -0.89
N SER A 312 8.98 -15.32 -0.90
CA SER A 312 9.80 -15.42 0.32
C SER A 312 10.08 -14.04 0.96
N ASP A 313 10.55 -14.06 2.20
CA ASP A 313 10.92 -12.88 3.00
C ASP A 313 12.08 -12.07 2.38
N VAL A 314 12.95 -12.71 1.58
CA VAL A 314 14.00 -11.99 0.85
C VAL A 314 13.45 -11.11 -0.29
N ARG A 315 12.23 -11.40 -0.74
CA ARG A 315 11.52 -10.65 -1.79
C ARG A 315 10.61 -9.56 -1.23
N VAL A 316 10.85 -9.11 0.00
CA VAL A 316 10.13 -8.00 0.62
C VAL A 316 11.10 -6.88 0.94
N ALA A 317 10.69 -5.66 0.62
CA ALA A 317 11.38 -4.41 0.92
C ALA A 317 10.49 -3.49 1.73
N LYS A 318 11.08 -2.50 2.40
CA LYS A 318 10.29 -1.42 3.01
C LYS A 318 9.76 -0.50 1.92
N GLY A 319 8.48 -0.13 2.02
CA GLY A 319 7.84 0.87 1.17
C GLY A 319 8.13 2.31 1.62
N ASP A 320 8.98 2.48 2.61
CA ASP A 320 9.33 3.75 3.22
C ASP A 320 9.98 4.71 2.23
N PHE A 321 9.55 5.97 2.21
CA PHE A 321 10.20 7.00 1.39
C PHE A 321 10.05 8.42 1.95
N ILE A 322 10.96 9.28 1.51
CA ILE A 322 10.86 10.74 1.59
C ILE A 322 11.04 11.28 0.17
N ARG A 323 10.07 12.06 -0.30
CA ARG A 323 10.05 12.63 -1.66
C ARG A 323 10.04 14.14 -1.63
N MET A 324 10.89 14.76 -2.44
CA MET A 324 10.74 16.16 -2.79
C MET A 324 9.57 16.27 -3.78
N LYS A 325 8.45 16.87 -3.36
CA LYS A 325 7.24 17.03 -4.20
C LYS A 325 7.30 18.29 -5.03
N GLU A 326 7.80 19.39 -4.45
CA GLU A 326 7.91 20.67 -5.15
C GLU A 326 9.10 21.49 -4.65
N ILE A 327 9.83 22.06 -5.59
CA ILE A 327 10.71 23.20 -5.37
C ILE A 327 10.28 24.26 -6.38
N SER A 328 9.85 25.42 -5.89
CA SER A 328 9.52 26.54 -6.79
C SER A 328 10.12 27.84 -6.32
N LEU A 329 10.63 28.60 -7.26
CA LEU A 329 11.16 29.94 -7.06
C LEU A 329 10.37 30.91 -7.94
N SER A 330 9.75 31.89 -7.31
CA SER A 330 9.08 32.97 -8.02
C SER A 330 9.73 34.32 -7.68
N TYR A 331 9.66 35.23 -8.63
CA TYR A 331 10.07 36.61 -8.48
C TYR A 331 8.97 37.53 -8.93
N ASP A 332 8.49 38.39 -8.02
CA ASP A 332 7.55 39.43 -8.30
C ASP A 332 8.34 40.73 -8.60
N PHE A 333 8.25 41.20 -9.84
CA PHE A 333 8.98 42.41 -10.27
C PHE A 333 8.38 43.65 -9.55
N PRO A 334 9.24 44.58 -9.12
CA PRO A 334 8.76 45.79 -8.47
C PRO A 334 7.93 46.65 -9.45
N GLN A 335 7.02 47.43 -8.90
CA GLN A 335 6.11 48.29 -9.67
C GLN A 335 6.84 49.22 -10.64
N SER A 336 8.02 49.67 -10.26
CA SER A 336 8.88 50.52 -11.13
C SER A 336 9.30 49.87 -12.45
N VAL A 337 9.33 48.53 -12.51
CA VAL A 337 9.62 47.77 -13.74
C VAL A 337 8.32 47.50 -14.50
N SER A 338 7.29 47.00 -13.84
CA SER A 338 5.99 46.65 -14.49
C SER A 338 5.34 47.91 -15.12
N SER A 339 5.36 49.05 -14.44
CA SER A 339 4.79 50.29 -14.97
C SER A 339 5.46 50.77 -16.24
N LYS A 340 6.81 50.61 -16.38
CA LYS A 340 7.52 50.94 -17.63
C LYS A 340 7.04 50.10 -18.81
N LEU A 341 6.57 48.91 -18.55
CA LEU A 341 6.00 47.96 -19.53
C LEU A 341 4.49 48.11 -19.71
N ARG A 342 3.88 49.16 -19.09
CA ARG A 342 2.42 49.39 -19.06
C ARG A 342 1.63 48.21 -18.47
N MET A 343 2.22 47.53 -17.50
CA MET A 343 1.62 46.38 -16.79
C MET A 343 1.34 46.76 -15.34
N SER A 344 0.25 46.27 -14.76
CA SER A 344 -0.08 46.42 -13.35
C SER A 344 0.69 45.44 -12.47
N GLY A 345 1.15 44.32 -13.04
CA GLY A 345 1.94 43.33 -12.33
C GLY A 345 2.71 42.40 -13.30
N LEU A 346 3.89 41.99 -12.87
CA LEU A 346 4.71 41.03 -13.60
C LEU A 346 5.37 40.08 -12.62
N SER A 347 5.26 38.78 -12.84
CA SER A 347 5.99 37.78 -12.06
C SER A 347 6.44 36.60 -12.92
N LEU A 348 7.59 36.02 -12.53
CA LEU A 348 8.15 34.85 -13.17
C LEU A 348 8.30 33.76 -12.12
N LYS A 349 7.79 32.53 -12.40
CA LYS A 349 7.89 31.36 -11.51
C LYS A 349 8.53 30.21 -12.27
N PHE A 350 9.58 29.63 -11.69
CA PHE A 350 10.09 28.32 -12.05
C PHE A 350 9.63 27.30 -11.01
N GLN A 351 9.16 26.14 -11.46
CA GLN A 351 8.69 25.06 -10.58
C GLN A 351 9.23 23.73 -11.09
N ALA A 352 9.81 22.95 -10.17
CA ALA A 352 10.15 21.54 -10.34
C ALA A 352 9.22 20.71 -9.47
N THR A 353 8.45 19.81 -10.10
CA THR A 353 7.53 18.88 -9.42
C THR A 353 8.10 17.48 -9.47
N ASN A 354 8.06 16.75 -8.36
CA ASN A 354 8.64 15.40 -8.18
C ASN A 354 10.10 15.27 -8.63
N PRO A 355 11.00 16.22 -8.32
CA PRO A 355 12.37 16.23 -8.89
C PRO A 355 13.19 15.00 -8.49
N PHE A 356 13.04 14.50 -7.24
CA PHE A 356 13.77 13.32 -6.75
C PHE A 356 13.20 12.74 -5.46
N LEU A 357 13.55 11.47 -5.21
CA LEU A 357 13.43 10.83 -3.90
C LEU A 357 14.65 11.22 -3.06
N ILE A 358 14.40 11.63 -1.81
CA ILE A 358 15.44 11.91 -0.81
C ILE A 358 15.88 10.61 -0.15
N TYR A 359 14.90 9.74 0.12
CA TYR A 359 15.09 8.45 0.76
C TYR A 359 14.15 7.40 0.17
N SER A 360 14.63 6.19 -0.02
CA SER A 360 13.87 4.95 -0.25
C SER A 360 14.71 3.74 0.13
N ASP A 361 14.09 2.57 0.31
CA ASP A 361 14.82 1.33 0.61
C ASP A 361 15.74 0.96 -0.57
N LYS A 362 16.99 0.60 -0.26
CA LYS A 362 17.99 0.18 -1.27
C LYS A 362 17.59 -1.10 -2.00
N LYS A 363 16.79 -1.98 -1.38
CA LYS A 363 16.27 -3.18 -2.02
C LYS A 363 15.37 -2.87 -3.22
N LEU A 364 14.78 -1.66 -3.29
CA LEU A 364 13.98 -1.20 -4.43
C LEU A 364 14.84 -0.88 -5.68
N GLN A 365 16.17 -0.81 -5.54
CA GLN A 365 17.13 -0.58 -6.62
C GLN A 365 16.81 0.63 -7.53
N GLY A 366 16.23 1.67 -6.97
CA GLY A 366 15.84 2.89 -7.67
C GLY A 366 14.42 2.87 -8.23
N GLN A 367 13.67 1.79 -8.03
CA GLN A 367 12.23 1.77 -8.33
C GLN A 367 11.48 2.67 -7.33
N ASP A 368 10.37 3.23 -7.79
CA ASP A 368 9.59 4.17 -7.00
C ASP A 368 8.63 3.43 -6.05
N PRO A 369 8.78 3.59 -4.71
CA PRO A 369 7.95 2.88 -3.75
C PRO A 369 6.45 3.21 -3.82
N GLU A 370 6.05 4.38 -4.31
CA GLU A 370 4.63 4.75 -4.45
C GLU A 370 3.88 3.90 -5.48
N PHE A 371 4.59 3.15 -6.34
CA PHE A 371 3.98 2.45 -7.48
C PHE A 371 4.08 0.93 -7.41
N PHE A 372 4.64 0.37 -6.35
CA PHE A 372 4.89 -1.07 -6.28
C PHE A 372 3.64 -1.95 -6.27
N ASN A 373 2.50 -1.49 -5.78
CA ASN A 373 1.30 -2.31 -5.58
C ASN A 373 0.17 -2.00 -6.57
N THR A 374 0.45 -1.38 -7.70
CA THR A 374 -0.58 -0.93 -8.65
C THR A 374 -1.01 -1.99 -9.67
N GLY A 375 -0.47 -3.24 -9.58
CA GLY A 375 -0.90 -4.36 -10.42
C GLY A 375 -0.45 -4.31 -11.89
N GLY A 376 0.60 -3.55 -12.20
CA GLY A 376 1.13 -3.42 -13.56
C GLY A 376 2.55 -2.85 -13.57
N VAL A 377 3.09 -2.59 -14.75
CA VAL A 377 4.33 -1.82 -14.88
C VAL A 377 4.05 -0.39 -14.44
N ALA A 378 4.40 -0.09 -13.21
CA ALA A 378 4.21 1.25 -12.65
C ALA A 378 5.15 2.24 -13.33
N VAL A 379 4.58 3.20 -14.02
CA VAL A 379 5.34 4.34 -14.53
C VAL A 379 5.57 5.30 -13.36
N PRO A 380 6.82 5.57 -12.97
CA PRO A 380 7.09 6.50 -11.89
C PRO A 380 6.53 7.89 -12.22
N MET A 381 6.17 8.65 -11.20
CA MET A 381 5.71 10.03 -11.36
C MET A 381 6.71 10.83 -12.21
N PRO A 382 6.30 11.46 -13.32
CA PRO A 382 7.19 12.21 -14.15
C PRO A 382 7.79 13.40 -13.38
N LYS A 383 9.07 13.63 -13.57
CA LYS A 383 9.70 14.89 -13.18
C LYS A 383 9.20 15.97 -14.11
N GLN A 384 8.58 17.00 -13.56
CA GLN A 384 8.03 18.09 -14.35
C GLN A 384 8.71 19.41 -14.03
N PHE A 385 9.08 20.15 -15.05
CA PHE A 385 9.64 21.48 -14.92
C PHE A 385 8.73 22.47 -15.66
N THR A 386 8.32 23.51 -14.94
CA THR A 386 7.38 24.51 -15.46
C THR A 386 7.95 25.91 -15.27
N LEU A 387 7.95 26.71 -16.33
CA LEU A 387 8.23 28.14 -16.29
C LEU A 387 6.95 28.89 -16.56
N THR A 388 6.54 29.74 -15.61
CA THR A 388 5.29 30.51 -15.69
C THR A 388 5.64 32.02 -15.69
N LEU A 389 5.21 32.70 -16.72
CA LEU A 389 5.19 34.16 -16.76
C LEU A 389 3.76 34.65 -16.51
N ARG A 390 3.55 35.43 -15.47
CA ARG A 390 2.25 36.05 -15.15
C ARG A 390 2.33 37.55 -15.41
N VAL A 391 1.43 38.02 -16.25
CA VAL A 391 1.31 39.43 -16.62
C VAL A 391 -0.09 39.89 -16.25
N SER A 392 -0.17 41.05 -15.58
CA SER A 392 -1.44 41.73 -15.26
C SER A 392 -1.42 43.11 -15.90
N PHE A 393 -2.49 43.51 -16.55
CA PHE A 393 -2.68 44.80 -17.21
C PHE A 393 -3.57 45.72 -16.42
#